data_d1571e19961da9a2cae969ca502d9861
#
_entry.id   d1571e19961da9a2cae969ca502d9861
#
_cell.length_a   1.000
_cell.length_b   1.000
_cell.length_c   1.000
_cell.angle_alpha   90.00
_cell.angle_beta   90.00
_cell.angle_gamma   90.00
#
_symmetry.space_group_name_H-M   'P 1'
#
loop_
_entity.id
_entity.type
_entity.pdbx_description
1 polymer ?
#
loop_
_entity_poly.entity_id
_entity_poly.type
_entity_poly.pdbx_seq_one_letter_code
_entity_poly.pdbx_strand_id
1 'polypeptide(L)'
;MYQRLGRFYRKIIVPQILTKCKRIITVSHFECNRISHFLHIDKQLLVAVYNGYSQHFIPIRNAQAITARYIKNHPYLFFLGNTDPKKNTARVLQAYGIYLKKSSQPLPLLIADLKEEIIDEYLNREGLQEIKKMLYHPGYIPNTELPAVYSGASVFIYTSLRESFGIPILEAMACGTPVITSTTSALS
;
A
#
# COMPACT_ATOMS: atom_id res chain seq x y z
N MET A 1 -8.06 25.45 7.77
CA MET A 1 -6.98 26.24 8.43
C MET A 1 -5.74 25.38 8.74
N TYR A 2 -5.85 24.27 9.45
CA TYR A 2 -4.74 23.36 9.84
C TYR A 2 -3.89 22.85 8.66
N GLN A 3 -4.48 22.50 7.52
CA GLN A 3 -3.73 21.99 6.36
C GLN A 3 -2.80 23.05 5.72
N ARG A 4 -3.17 24.33 5.73
CA ARG A 4 -2.32 25.41 5.20
C ARG A 4 -1.12 25.67 6.10
N LEU A 5 -1.32 25.71 7.43
CA LEU A 5 -0.23 25.83 8.41
C LEU A 5 0.73 24.64 8.34
N GLY A 6 0.23 23.42 8.26
CA GLY A 6 1.05 22.22 8.13
C GLY A 6 1.85 22.18 6.83
N ARG A 7 1.32 22.72 5.72
CA ARG A 7 2.06 22.87 4.46
C ARG A 7 3.17 23.90 4.57
N PHE A 8 2.89 25.07 5.17
CA PHE A 8 3.89 26.12 5.44
C PHE A 8 5.02 25.61 6.31
N TYR A 9 4.68 24.96 7.43
CA TYR A 9 5.65 24.37 8.35
C TYR A 9 6.59 23.38 7.62
N ARG A 10 6.02 22.41 6.89
CA ARG A 10 6.82 21.42 6.14
C ARG A 10 7.65 22.03 5.01
N LYS A 11 7.16 23.10 4.36
CA LYS A 11 7.84 23.68 3.20
C LYS A 11 8.94 24.69 3.58
N ILE A 12 8.79 25.36 4.71
CA ILE A 12 9.69 26.47 5.11
C ILE A 12 10.47 26.15 6.37
N ILE A 13 9.79 25.76 7.45
CA ILE A 13 10.43 25.58 8.76
C ILE A 13 11.25 24.29 8.80
N VAL A 14 10.69 23.16 8.39
CA VAL A 14 11.39 21.86 8.43
C VAL A 14 12.71 21.88 7.64
N PRO A 15 12.81 22.38 6.39
CA PRO A 15 14.06 22.48 5.68
C PRO A 15 15.13 23.26 6.44
N GLN A 16 14.76 24.41 7.01
CA GLN A 16 15.71 25.24 7.78
C GLN A 16 16.23 24.56 9.05
N ILE A 17 15.41 23.74 9.69
CA ILE A 17 15.84 22.94 10.86
C ILE A 17 16.75 21.81 10.42
N LEU A 18 16.40 21.08 9.36
CA LEU A 18 17.16 19.93 8.88
C LEU A 18 18.60 20.31 8.50
N THR A 19 18.82 21.47 7.91
CA THR A 19 20.17 21.95 7.55
C THR A 19 21.08 22.21 8.77
N LYS A 20 20.48 22.35 9.98
CA LYS A 20 21.21 22.56 11.24
C LYS A 20 21.44 21.26 12.03
N CYS A 21 20.90 20.14 11.57
CA CYS A 21 21.05 18.86 12.26
C CYS A 21 22.44 18.25 12.04
N LYS A 22 23.02 17.65 13.08
CA LYS A 22 24.30 16.90 12.98
C LYS A 22 24.14 15.60 12.21
N ARG A 23 22.96 14.97 12.27
CA ARG A 23 22.55 13.76 11.53
C ARG A 23 21.06 13.80 11.26
N ILE A 24 20.68 13.25 10.14
CA ILE A 24 19.28 13.11 9.72
C ILE A 24 19.03 11.63 9.42
N ILE A 25 18.11 11.01 10.15
CA ILE A 25 17.74 9.62 9.94
C ILE A 25 16.52 9.58 9.01
N THR A 26 16.58 8.70 8.02
CA THR A 26 15.47 8.43 7.10
C THR A 26 15.13 6.94 7.08
N VAL A 27 13.97 6.58 6.54
CA VAL A 27 13.49 5.20 6.50
C VAL A 27 13.99 4.41 5.27
N SER A 28 14.71 5.06 4.34
CA SER A 28 15.26 4.40 3.15
C SER A 28 16.36 5.23 2.49
N HIS A 29 17.23 4.59 1.71
CA HIS A 29 18.21 5.28 0.87
C HIS A 29 17.53 6.17 -0.18
N PHE A 30 16.35 5.78 -0.67
CA PHE A 30 15.56 6.61 -1.56
C PHE A 30 15.25 7.98 -0.93
N GLU A 31 14.79 8.00 0.32
CA GLU A 31 14.52 9.27 1.04
C GLU A 31 15.81 10.03 1.37
N CYS A 32 16.93 9.35 1.69
CA CYS A 32 18.24 10.02 1.81
C CYS A 32 18.58 10.79 0.54
N ASN A 33 18.52 10.14 -0.61
CA ASN A 33 18.85 10.75 -1.90
C ASN A 33 17.88 11.92 -2.22
N ARG A 34 16.60 11.77 -1.92
CA ARG A 34 15.63 12.84 -2.13
C ARG A 34 15.88 14.05 -1.26
N ILE A 35 16.12 13.86 0.04
CA ILE A 35 16.39 14.96 0.98
C ILE A 35 17.68 15.68 0.57
N SER A 36 18.75 14.93 0.26
CA SER A 36 20.00 15.50 -0.23
C SER A 36 19.78 16.36 -1.48
N HIS A 37 19.05 15.83 -2.46
CA HIS A 37 18.79 16.54 -3.72
C HIS A 37 17.95 17.80 -3.53
N PHE A 38 16.81 17.71 -2.82
CA PHE A 38 15.86 18.82 -2.72
C PHE A 38 16.27 19.92 -1.72
N LEU A 39 17.02 19.56 -0.68
CA LEU A 39 17.46 20.51 0.37
C LEU A 39 18.95 20.84 0.29
N HIS A 40 19.66 20.29 -0.71
CA HIS A 40 21.11 20.48 -0.87
C HIS A 40 21.91 20.13 0.39
N ILE A 41 21.45 19.09 1.11
CA ILE A 41 22.12 18.59 2.33
C ILE A 41 23.17 17.57 1.93
N ASP A 42 24.36 17.65 2.55
CA ASP A 42 25.42 16.66 2.36
C ASP A 42 24.91 15.25 2.72
N LYS A 43 25.11 14.29 1.80
CA LYS A 43 24.75 12.88 1.99
C LYS A 43 25.39 12.24 3.21
N GLN A 44 26.57 12.72 3.64
CA GLN A 44 27.26 12.23 4.83
C GLN A 44 26.47 12.51 6.13
N LEU A 45 25.58 13.49 6.13
CA LEU A 45 24.69 13.79 7.25
C LEU A 45 23.44 12.91 7.28
N LEU A 46 23.15 12.17 6.21
CA LEU A 46 21.96 11.37 6.04
C LEU A 46 22.25 9.89 6.29
N VAL A 47 21.43 9.25 7.12
CA VAL A 47 21.56 7.84 7.47
C VAL A 47 20.23 7.14 7.22
N ALA A 48 20.23 6.09 6.40
CA ALA A 48 19.06 5.24 6.22
C ALA A 48 19.01 4.19 7.33
N VAL A 49 17.93 4.21 8.10
CA VAL A 49 17.60 3.18 9.08
C VAL A 49 16.24 2.59 8.66
N TYR A 50 16.28 1.38 8.14
CA TYR A 50 15.08 0.73 7.58
C TYR A 50 14.09 0.38 8.67
N ASN A 51 12.80 0.55 8.36
CA ASN A 51 11.73 0.08 9.21
C ASN A 51 11.71 -1.47 9.23
N GLY A 52 11.30 -2.04 10.36
CA GLY A 52 10.85 -3.41 10.44
C GLY A 52 9.34 -3.52 10.28
N TYR A 53 8.84 -4.73 10.37
CA TYR A 53 7.41 -5.05 10.53
C TYR A 53 7.15 -5.56 11.94
N SER A 54 5.90 -5.55 12.38
CA SER A 54 5.55 -6.02 13.73
C SER A 54 5.54 -7.55 13.81
N GLN A 55 6.01 -8.09 14.93
CA GLN A 55 6.17 -9.53 15.16
C GLN A 55 4.87 -10.35 15.08
N HIS A 56 3.71 -9.71 15.12
CA HIS A 56 2.43 -10.41 14.95
C HIS A 56 2.13 -10.78 13.49
N PHE A 57 2.86 -10.22 12.50
CA PHE A 57 2.77 -10.65 11.11
C PHE A 57 3.57 -11.93 10.92
N ILE A 58 2.87 -13.04 11.02
CA ILE A 58 3.39 -14.40 10.81
C ILE A 58 2.40 -15.20 9.98
N PRO A 59 2.82 -16.29 9.32
CA PRO A 59 1.91 -17.15 8.55
C PRO A 59 0.82 -17.76 9.43
N ILE A 60 -0.44 -17.59 9.04
CA ILE A 60 -1.62 -18.15 9.73
C ILE A 60 -2.10 -19.39 8.97
N ARG A 61 -1.92 -20.59 9.56
CA ARG A 61 -2.26 -21.88 8.91
C ARG A 61 -3.75 -22.01 8.56
N ASN A 62 -4.64 -21.54 9.41
CA ASN A 62 -6.09 -21.59 9.19
C ASN A 62 -6.64 -20.17 8.98
N ALA A 63 -6.07 -19.45 8.02
CA ALA A 63 -6.47 -18.07 7.69
C ALA A 63 -7.95 -17.97 7.31
N GLN A 64 -8.51 -19.01 6.69
CA GLN A 64 -9.89 -19.07 6.23
C GLN A 64 -10.90 -18.87 7.36
N ALA A 65 -10.63 -19.34 8.57
CA ALA A 65 -11.51 -19.14 9.73
C ALA A 65 -11.75 -17.65 10.03
N ILE A 66 -10.76 -16.81 9.75
CA ILE A 66 -10.85 -15.36 9.94
C ILE A 66 -11.35 -14.68 8.66
N THR A 67 -10.77 -15.02 7.51
CA THR A 67 -11.03 -14.32 6.24
C THR A 67 -12.41 -14.57 5.67
N ALA A 68 -13.11 -15.66 6.08
CA ALA A 68 -14.49 -15.95 5.68
C ALA A 68 -15.48 -14.81 5.97
N ARG A 69 -15.16 -13.92 6.92
CA ARG A 69 -15.95 -12.72 7.21
C ARG A 69 -15.82 -11.65 6.13
N TYR A 70 -14.73 -11.63 5.40
CA TYR A 70 -14.38 -10.62 4.41
C TYR A 70 -14.54 -11.09 2.98
N ILE A 71 -14.24 -12.38 2.76
CA ILE A 71 -14.34 -12.99 1.45
C ILE A 71 -14.73 -14.47 1.59
N LYS A 72 -15.79 -14.87 0.88
CA LYS A 72 -16.31 -16.25 0.92
C LYS A 72 -15.56 -17.18 -0.02
N ASN A 73 -14.95 -16.62 -1.07
CA ASN A 73 -14.27 -17.38 -2.10
C ASN A 73 -12.76 -17.42 -1.84
N HIS A 74 -12.18 -18.59 -1.84
CA HIS A 74 -10.73 -18.82 -1.74
C HIS A 74 -10.29 -19.66 -2.94
N PRO A 75 -9.12 -19.37 -3.51
CA PRO A 75 -8.15 -18.31 -3.24
C PRO A 75 -8.58 -16.91 -3.74
N TYR A 76 -7.86 -15.86 -3.35
CA TYR A 76 -8.15 -14.48 -3.75
C TYR A 76 -6.89 -13.63 -3.92
N LEU A 77 -7.02 -12.50 -4.62
CA LEU A 77 -6.05 -11.42 -4.66
C LEU A 77 -6.37 -10.40 -3.56
N PHE A 78 -5.35 -9.78 -2.97
CA PHE A 78 -5.54 -8.79 -1.92
C PHE A 78 -4.94 -7.44 -2.31
N PHE A 79 -5.65 -6.35 -2.04
CA PHE A 79 -5.22 -4.97 -2.26
C PHE A 79 -5.61 -4.08 -1.07
N LEU A 80 -4.65 -3.32 -0.53
CA LEU A 80 -4.92 -2.25 0.43
C LEU A 80 -5.29 -0.98 -0.34
N GLY A 81 -6.59 -0.73 -0.45
CA GLY A 81 -7.13 0.42 -1.15
C GLY A 81 -6.88 1.74 -0.40
N ASN A 82 -6.91 2.84 -1.14
CA ASN A 82 -6.85 4.18 -0.57
C ASN A 82 -7.33 5.21 -1.60
N THR A 83 -7.83 6.35 -1.13
CA THR A 83 -8.24 7.47 -1.99
C THR A 83 -7.08 8.37 -2.42
N ASP A 84 -5.91 8.25 -1.77
CA ASP A 84 -4.71 8.99 -2.17
C ASP A 84 -4.26 8.53 -3.57
N PRO A 85 -4.15 9.44 -4.57
CA PRO A 85 -3.76 9.09 -5.94
C PRO A 85 -2.43 8.32 -6.03
N LYS A 86 -1.51 8.51 -5.06
CA LYS A 86 -0.25 7.78 -5.03
C LYS A 86 -0.42 6.27 -4.83
N LYS A 87 -1.54 5.81 -4.25
CA LYS A 87 -1.84 4.37 -4.05
C LYS A 87 -2.28 3.66 -5.32
N ASN A 88 -2.56 4.43 -6.40
CA ASN A 88 -2.79 3.91 -7.74
C ASN A 88 -4.03 3.03 -7.90
N THR A 89 -5.05 3.24 -7.06
CA THR A 89 -6.27 2.42 -6.99
C THR A 89 -6.95 2.28 -8.35
N ALA A 90 -7.09 3.37 -9.11
CA ALA A 90 -7.74 3.33 -10.43
C ALA A 90 -7.03 2.34 -11.39
N ARG A 91 -5.70 2.39 -11.46
CA ARG A 91 -4.93 1.48 -12.34
C ARG A 91 -4.95 0.04 -11.87
N VAL A 92 -5.05 -0.21 -10.55
CA VAL A 92 -5.24 -1.57 -10.02
C VAL A 92 -6.57 -2.13 -10.51
N LEU A 93 -7.67 -1.35 -10.45
CA LEU A 93 -8.99 -1.77 -10.95
C LEU A 93 -9.00 -1.99 -12.47
N GLN A 94 -8.34 -1.10 -13.26
CA GLN A 94 -8.18 -1.28 -14.70
C GLN A 94 -7.39 -2.57 -15.02
N ALA A 95 -6.25 -2.80 -14.35
CA ALA A 95 -5.44 -4.00 -14.52
C ALA A 95 -6.22 -5.27 -14.13
N TYR A 96 -6.99 -5.19 -13.05
CA TYR A 96 -7.86 -6.28 -12.63
C TYR A 96 -8.95 -6.59 -13.66
N GLY A 97 -9.56 -5.58 -14.28
CA GLY A 97 -10.50 -5.76 -15.38
C GLY A 97 -9.88 -6.49 -16.58
N ILE A 98 -8.62 -6.16 -16.92
CA ILE A 98 -7.87 -6.87 -17.97
C ILE A 98 -7.58 -8.32 -17.56
N TYR A 99 -7.20 -8.53 -16.30
CA TYR A 99 -6.95 -9.87 -15.75
C TYR A 99 -8.20 -10.76 -15.85
N LEU A 100 -9.38 -10.25 -15.45
CA LEU A 100 -10.63 -10.99 -15.54
C LEU A 100 -10.96 -11.43 -16.97
N LYS A 101 -10.65 -10.60 -17.97
CA LYS A 101 -10.88 -10.93 -19.40
C LYS A 101 -9.90 -11.96 -19.96
N LYS A 102 -8.69 -12.06 -19.38
CA LYS A 102 -7.62 -12.93 -19.88
C LYS A 102 -7.51 -14.26 -19.14
N SER A 103 -7.95 -14.32 -17.90
CA SER A 103 -7.82 -15.53 -17.08
C SER A 103 -8.96 -16.50 -17.34
N SER A 104 -8.64 -17.78 -17.49
CA SER A 104 -9.63 -18.86 -17.56
C SER A 104 -10.22 -19.20 -16.17
N GLN A 105 -9.50 -18.89 -15.11
CA GLN A 105 -9.91 -19.10 -13.72
C GLN A 105 -9.60 -17.84 -12.90
N PRO A 106 -10.37 -16.76 -13.06
CA PRO A 106 -10.08 -15.51 -12.40
C PRO A 106 -10.36 -15.59 -10.90
N LEU A 107 -9.42 -15.08 -10.10
CA LEU A 107 -9.57 -14.96 -8.66
C LEU A 107 -10.31 -13.68 -8.30
N PRO A 108 -11.17 -13.68 -7.27
CA PRO A 108 -11.77 -12.46 -6.74
C PRO A 108 -10.71 -11.55 -6.12
N LEU A 109 -11.02 -10.25 -6.05
CA LEU A 109 -10.17 -9.24 -5.45
C LEU A 109 -10.78 -8.74 -4.15
N LEU A 110 -10.09 -8.95 -3.04
CA LEU A 110 -10.41 -8.34 -1.75
C LEU A 110 -9.72 -6.97 -1.66
N ILE A 111 -10.51 -5.92 -1.42
CA ILE A 111 -10.04 -4.53 -1.28
C ILE A 111 -10.38 -4.06 0.13
N ALA A 112 -9.37 -3.86 0.98
CA ALA A 112 -9.56 -3.25 2.29
C ALA A 112 -9.45 -1.71 2.22
N ASP A 113 -9.91 -1.04 3.30
CA ASP A 113 -9.78 0.40 3.55
C ASP A 113 -10.50 1.33 2.54
N LEU A 114 -11.34 0.79 1.67
CA LEU A 114 -12.22 1.59 0.81
C LEU A 114 -13.69 1.28 1.10
N LYS A 115 -14.49 2.33 1.15
CA LYS A 115 -15.95 2.23 1.23
C LYS A 115 -16.53 1.90 -0.14
N GLU A 116 -17.71 1.28 -0.15
CA GLU A 116 -18.41 0.89 -1.37
C GLU A 116 -18.63 2.08 -2.31
N GLU A 117 -19.05 3.23 -1.78
CA GLU A 117 -19.33 4.42 -2.56
C GLU A 117 -18.10 4.90 -3.35
N ILE A 118 -16.92 4.81 -2.73
CA ILE A 118 -15.64 5.19 -3.36
C ILE A 118 -15.28 4.20 -4.48
N ILE A 119 -15.51 2.91 -4.26
CA ILE A 119 -15.29 1.89 -5.29
C ILE A 119 -16.23 2.14 -6.47
N ASP A 120 -17.52 2.40 -6.22
CA ASP A 120 -18.50 2.71 -7.26
C ASP A 120 -18.12 3.96 -8.05
N GLU A 121 -17.61 5.01 -7.39
CA GLU A 121 -17.07 6.19 -8.09
C GLU A 121 -15.92 5.83 -9.03
N TYR A 122 -14.96 5.00 -8.60
CA TYR A 122 -13.88 4.53 -9.46
C TYR A 122 -14.40 3.70 -10.63
N LEU A 123 -15.29 2.73 -10.38
CA LEU A 123 -15.85 1.88 -11.42
C LEU A 123 -16.64 2.68 -12.47
N ASN A 124 -17.46 3.63 -12.03
CA ASN A 124 -18.22 4.51 -12.92
C ASN A 124 -17.30 5.38 -13.78
N ARG A 125 -16.28 6.00 -13.15
CA ARG A 125 -15.34 6.87 -13.86
C ARG A 125 -14.51 6.13 -14.89
N GLU A 126 -14.10 4.90 -14.60
CA GLU A 126 -13.24 4.09 -15.46
C GLU A 126 -14.05 3.16 -16.41
N GLY A 127 -15.39 3.13 -16.32
CA GLY A 127 -16.24 2.25 -17.15
C GLY A 127 -16.05 0.76 -16.83
N LEU A 128 -15.91 0.40 -15.56
CA LEU A 128 -15.53 -0.94 -15.10
C LEU A 128 -16.63 -1.61 -14.24
N GLN A 129 -17.90 -1.27 -14.43
CA GLN A 129 -18.98 -1.79 -13.58
C GLN A 129 -19.09 -3.33 -13.62
N GLU A 130 -18.71 -3.95 -14.72
CA GLU A 130 -18.76 -5.40 -14.91
C GLU A 130 -17.85 -6.18 -13.94
N ILE A 131 -16.77 -5.54 -13.41
CA ILE A 131 -15.88 -6.22 -12.47
C ILE A 131 -16.42 -6.25 -11.04
N LYS A 132 -17.44 -5.42 -10.70
CA LYS A 132 -17.96 -5.28 -9.32
C LYS A 132 -18.33 -6.61 -8.68
N LYS A 133 -18.89 -7.55 -9.44
CA LYS A 133 -19.28 -8.89 -8.98
C LYS A 133 -18.12 -9.75 -8.46
N MET A 134 -16.87 -9.39 -8.81
CA MET A 134 -15.66 -10.08 -8.40
C MET A 134 -14.86 -9.29 -7.34
N LEU A 135 -15.40 -8.16 -6.86
CA LEU A 135 -14.80 -7.34 -5.82
C LEU A 135 -15.46 -7.62 -4.46
N TYR A 136 -14.63 -7.77 -3.44
CA TYR A 136 -15.02 -7.82 -2.04
C TYR A 136 -14.41 -6.62 -1.33
N HIS A 137 -15.24 -5.76 -0.74
CA HIS A 137 -14.82 -4.50 -0.14
C HIS A 137 -15.42 -4.32 1.26
N PRO A 138 -14.94 -5.05 2.27
CA PRO A 138 -15.49 -5.02 3.63
C PRO A 138 -15.24 -3.68 4.35
N GLY A 139 -14.56 -2.72 3.72
CA GLY A 139 -14.10 -1.52 4.37
C GLY A 139 -12.84 -1.76 5.19
N TYR A 140 -12.79 -1.21 6.40
CA TYR A 140 -11.66 -1.35 7.29
C TYR A 140 -11.52 -2.78 7.84
N ILE A 141 -10.33 -3.34 7.73
CA ILE A 141 -9.94 -4.60 8.36
C ILE A 141 -9.03 -4.32 9.56
N PRO A 142 -9.34 -4.82 10.76
CA PRO A 142 -8.50 -4.63 11.95
C PRO A 142 -7.06 -5.14 11.72
N ASN A 143 -6.07 -4.39 12.22
CA ASN A 143 -4.66 -4.74 12.07
C ASN A 143 -4.32 -6.12 12.67
N THR A 144 -5.05 -6.55 13.68
CA THR A 144 -4.93 -7.88 14.30
C THR A 144 -5.38 -9.03 13.39
N GLU A 145 -6.15 -8.74 12.35
CA GLU A 145 -6.68 -9.73 11.40
C GLU A 145 -5.94 -9.71 10.05
N LEU A 146 -5.19 -8.64 9.77
CA LEU A 146 -4.38 -8.52 8.56
C LEU A 146 -3.41 -9.70 8.34
N PRO A 147 -2.76 -10.28 9.38
CA PRO A 147 -1.93 -11.47 9.18
C PRO A 147 -2.68 -12.65 8.53
N ALA A 148 -3.94 -12.87 8.92
CA ALA A 148 -4.78 -13.90 8.30
C ALA A 148 -5.18 -13.52 6.88
N VAL A 149 -5.49 -12.24 6.62
CA VAL A 149 -5.83 -11.75 5.29
C VAL A 149 -4.64 -11.86 4.34
N TYR A 150 -3.44 -11.50 4.77
CA TYR A 150 -2.24 -11.73 3.98
C TYR A 150 -2.03 -13.24 3.73
N SER A 151 -1.99 -14.06 4.79
CA SER A 151 -1.73 -15.50 4.67
C SER A 151 -2.74 -16.26 3.80
N GLY A 152 -4.00 -15.79 3.74
CA GLY A 152 -5.05 -16.38 2.90
C GLY A 152 -5.02 -15.90 1.45
N ALA A 153 -4.31 -14.83 1.15
CA ALA A 153 -4.23 -14.27 -0.20
C ALA A 153 -3.24 -15.05 -1.07
N SER A 154 -3.60 -15.33 -2.33
CA SER A 154 -2.69 -15.88 -3.32
C SER A 154 -1.60 -14.89 -3.72
N VAL A 155 -1.95 -13.60 -3.76
CA VAL A 155 -1.02 -12.50 -4.11
C VAL A 155 -1.51 -11.23 -3.42
N PHE A 156 -0.58 -10.48 -2.84
CA PHE A 156 -0.81 -9.12 -2.38
C PHE A 156 -0.38 -8.12 -3.46
N ILE A 157 -1.24 -7.16 -3.79
CA ILE A 157 -0.99 -6.14 -4.81
C ILE A 157 -0.68 -4.83 -4.09
N TYR A 158 0.51 -4.27 -4.33
CA TYR A 158 0.95 -3.01 -3.72
C TYR A 158 1.69 -2.13 -4.74
N THR A 159 0.95 -1.56 -5.67
CA THR A 159 1.48 -0.83 -6.84
C THR A 159 1.47 0.68 -6.66
N SER A 160 1.83 1.15 -5.46
CA SER A 160 1.91 2.58 -5.16
C SER A 160 2.90 3.29 -6.10
N LEU A 161 2.53 4.50 -6.53
CA LEU A 161 3.39 5.35 -7.37
C LEU A 161 4.52 6.00 -6.58
N ARG A 162 4.34 6.12 -5.25
CA ARG A 162 5.32 6.72 -4.36
C ARG A 162 5.18 6.22 -2.93
N GLU A 163 6.25 5.66 -2.42
CA GLU A 163 6.41 5.27 -1.01
C GLU A 163 7.76 5.72 -0.48
N SER A 164 7.83 5.96 0.82
CA SER A 164 9.09 6.22 1.51
C SER A 164 9.78 4.93 1.95
N PHE A 165 9.01 3.82 2.07
CA PHE A 165 9.55 2.51 2.45
C PHE A 165 8.69 1.34 1.90
N GLY A 166 7.45 1.16 2.38
CA GLY A 166 6.57 0.06 1.95
C GLY A 166 6.38 -1.03 3.01
N ILE A 167 6.08 -0.65 4.26
CA ILE A 167 5.83 -1.61 5.36
C ILE A 167 4.84 -2.72 4.98
N PRO A 168 3.70 -2.48 4.29
CA PRO A 168 2.76 -3.53 3.91
C PRO A 168 3.36 -4.65 3.05
N ILE A 169 4.40 -4.37 2.28
CA ILE A 169 5.13 -5.39 1.52
C ILE A 169 5.83 -6.37 2.48
N LEU A 170 6.52 -5.84 3.49
CA LEU A 170 7.20 -6.67 4.49
C LEU A 170 6.20 -7.49 5.31
N GLU A 171 5.06 -6.92 5.65
CA GLU A 171 3.98 -7.61 6.36
C GLU A 171 3.45 -8.80 5.55
N ALA A 172 3.16 -8.59 4.27
CA ALA A 172 2.71 -9.64 3.36
C ALA A 172 3.77 -10.75 3.22
N MET A 173 5.03 -10.38 2.99
CA MET A 173 6.15 -11.33 2.87
C MET A 173 6.36 -12.11 4.16
N ALA A 174 6.25 -11.47 5.33
CA ALA A 174 6.34 -12.11 6.64
C ALA A 174 5.21 -13.12 6.87
N CYS A 175 4.03 -12.88 6.29
CA CYS A 175 2.90 -13.81 6.28
C CYS A 175 3.00 -14.90 5.21
N GLY A 176 4.09 -14.95 4.41
CA GLY A 176 4.30 -15.93 3.37
C GLY A 176 3.58 -15.65 2.05
N THR A 177 3.07 -14.43 1.85
CA THR A 177 2.26 -14.05 0.69
C THR A 177 3.15 -13.45 -0.41
N PRO A 178 3.08 -13.94 -1.65
CA PRO A 178 3.73 -13.30 -2.79
C PRO A 178 3.23 -11.88 -3.02
N VAL A 179 4.11 -10.96 -3.44
CA VAL A 179 3.77 -9.56 -3.63
C VAL A 179 4.03 -9.11 -5.07
N ILE A 180 3.05 -8.41 -5.66
CA ILE A 180 3.23 -7.63 -6.88
C ILE A 180 3.38 -6.17 -6.47
N THR A 181 4.51 -5.57 -6.80
CA THR A 181 4.79 -4.16 -6.46
C THR A 181 5.22 -3.36 -7.68
N SER A 182 5.22 -2.04 -7.57
CA SER A 182 5.81 -1.15 -8.57
C SER A 182 7.34 -1.07 -8.39
N THR A 183 8.03 -0.67 -9.45
CA THR A 183 9.48 -0.43 -9.45
C THR A 183 9.80 1.05 -9.27
N THR A 184 8.98 1.79 -8.53
CA THR A 184 9.11 3.24 -8.33
C THR A 184 9.42 3.57 -6.89
N SER A 185 10.12 4.69 -6.67
CA SER A 185 10.44 5.21 -5.34
C SER A 185 11.23 4.21 -4.46
N ALA A 186 10.87 4.06 -3.19
CA ALA A 186 11.52 3.12 -2.28
C ALA A 186 11.06 1.66 -2.47
N LEU A 187 10.31 1.35 -3.52
CA LEU A 187 9.84 0.00 -3.86
C LEU A 187 10.71 -0.69 -4.91
N SER A 188 11.74 0.00 -5.43
CA SER A 188 12.72 -0.51 -6.41
C SER A 188 13.94 -1.14 -5.72
#